data_d70f5c6e2ca2bf6074732a027a68680e
#
_entry.id   d70f5c6e2ca2bf6074732a027a68680e
#
_cell.length_a   1.000
_cell.length_b   1.000
_cell.length_c   1.000
_cell.angle_alpha   90.00
_cell.angle_beta   90.00
_cell.angle_gamma   90.00
#
_symmetry.space_group_name_H-M   'P 1'
#
loop_
_entity.id
_entity.type
_entity.pdbx_description
1 polymer ?
#
loop_
_entity_poly.entity_id
_entity_poly.type
_entity_poly.pdbx_seq_one_letter_code
_entity_poly.pdbx_strand_id
1 'polypeptide(L)'
;MLEKISNSRFLIVFAIPFIIGALGVLGFAPFNFTLINFIIIPSFFFLISFVNKRSKSTYRKKPYLRNLFFIGYFFGIGFFLTNNYWISHSLTFDENLKILIPFSIILIPMSLGLFFGLASLISGPFIKNNYSSFTLFCLILSLTDYFRGKILTGFPWNLWSYSWSWAIEIIQILNPIGLYAFNSITIAFFCSPILFFFKNKSKYFIFSSFILIFFSFYIYGSYKINSDKKILNNIKEKVNVKIISPNFEMRYIQSDEEIKKTIKKVVRYSDPIPNKNTIFIWPEGIFA
;
A
#
# COMPACT_ATOMS: atom_id res chain seq x y z
N MET A 1 3.37 10.71 -33.69
CA MET A 1 3.94 10.56 -32.33
C MET A 1 3.30 9.42 -31.57
N LEU A 2 2.00 9.36 -31.42
CA LEU A 2 1.27 8.26 -30.74
C LEU A 2 1.51 6.88 -31.34
N GLU A 3 1.61 6.76 -32.66
CA GLU A 3 1.93 5.51 -33.35
C GLU A 3 3.35 5.00 -33.06
N LYS A 4 4.35 5.89 -32.98
CA LYS A 4 5.72 5.52 -32.57
C LYS A 4 5.76 5.01 -31.14
N ILE A 5 5.04 5.64 -30.21
CA ILE A 5 4.93 5.22 -28.82
C ILE A 5 4.27 3.85 -28.73
N SER A 6 3.14 3.68 -29.45
CA SER A 6 2.41 2.41 -29.45
C SER A 6 3.18 1.25 -30.07
N ASN A 7 4.21 1.52 -30.86
CA ASN A 7 5.06 0.51 -31.52
C ASN A 7 6.34 0.20 -30.74
N SER A 8 6.72 1.04 -29.76
CA SER A 8 7.91 0.80 -28.97
C SER A 8 7.62 -0.17 -27.82
N ARG A 9 8.19 -1.38 -27.92
CA ARG A 9 8.13 -2.37 -26.83
C ARG A 9 8.73 -1.83 -25.54
N PHE A 10 9.83 -1.09 -25.63
CA PHE A 10 10.48 -0.50 -24.46
C PHE A 10 9.53 0.43 -23.70
N LEU A 11 8.86 1.33 -24.39
CA LEU A 11 7.94 2.27 -23.76
C LEU A 11 6.74 1.55 -23.12
N ILE A 12 6.08 0.65 -23.85
CA ILE A 12 4.83 0.02 -23.41
C ILE A 12 5.06 -1.01 -22.29
N VAL A 13 6.18 -1.74 -22.32
CA VAL A 13 6.41 -2.85 -21.39
C VAL A 13 7.24 -2.44 -20.18
N PHE A 14 8.08 -1.42 -20.31
CA PHE A 14 9.01 -1.03 -19.26
C PHE A 14 8.78 0.39 -18.75
N ALA A 15 8.93 1.42 -19.59
CA ALA A 15 8.97 2.80 -19.16
C ALA A 15 7.61 3.32 -18.63
N ILE A 16 6.53 3.13 -19.41
CA ILE A 16 5.19 3.61 -19.03
C ILE A 16 4.68 2.91 -17.77
N PRO A 17 4.73 1.57 -17.63
CA PRO A 17 4.34 0.90 -16.40
C PRO A 17 5.13 1.40 -15.19
N PHE A 18 6.44 1.57 -15.31
CA PHE A 18 7.29 2.09 -14.24
C PHE A 18 6.84 3.49 -13.79
N ILE A 19 6.63 4.41 -14.73
CA ILE A 19 6.19 5.78 -14.43
C ILE A 19 4.82 5.79 -13.75
N ILE A 20 3.86 5.00 -14.27
CA ILE A 20 2.51 4.91 -13.69
C ILE A 20 2.59 4.34 -12.27
N GLY A 21 3.40 3.29 -12.05
CA GLY A 21 3.62 2.74 -10.73
C GLY A 21 4.24 3.76 -9.77
N ALA A 22 5.28 4.48 -10.22
CA ALA A 22 5.95 5.51 -9.42
C ALA A 22 5.02 6.66 -9.01
N LEU A 23 4.10 7.07 -9.89
CA LEU A 23 3.09 8.08 -9.58
C LEU A 23 2.09 7.61 -8.50
N GLY A 24 2.01 6.31 -8.25
CA GLY A 24 1.16 5.74 -7.21
C GLY A 24 1.48 6.25 -5.80
N VAL A 25 2.72 6.70 -5.55
CA VAL A 25 3.10 7.29 -4.24
C VAL A 25 2.23 8.49 -3.86
N LEU A 26 1.74 9.25 -4.83
CA LEU A 26 0.91 10.43 -4.59
C LEU A 26 -0.42 10.08 -3.92
N GLY A 27 -0.89 8.83 -4.06
CA GLY A 27 -2.12 8.35 -3.42
C GLY A 27 -1.99 8.05 -1.93
N PHE A 28 -0.78 8.05 -1.38
CA PHE A 28 -0.49 7.70 0.02
C PHE A 28 0.01 8.90 0.82
N ALA A 29 0.08 8.74 2.15
CA ALA A 29 0.72 9.73 3.00
C ALA A 29 2.21 9.89 2.61
N PRO A 30 2.77 11.09 2.65
CA PRO A 30 2.18 12.34 3.17
C PRO A 30 1.30 13.11 2.16
N PHE A 31 1.26 12.71 0.88
CA PHE A 31 0.55 13.45 -0.17
C PHE A 31 -0.97 13.33 -0.06
N ASN A 32 -1.49 12.13 0.27
CA ASN A 32 -2.91 11.83 0.45
C ASN A 32 -3.81 12.20 -0.76
N PHE A 33 -3.24 12.25 -1.96
CA PHE A 33 -4.00 12.52 -3.18
C PHE A 33 -4.66 11.23 -3.70
N THR A 34 -5.56 10.69 -2.88
CA THR A 34 -6.23 9.39 -3.08
C THR A 34 -6.89 9.26 -4.46
N LEU A 35 -7.42 10.37 -5.00
CA LEU A 35 -8.12 10.38 -6.30
C LEU A 35 -7.23 9.94 -7.47
N ILE A 36 -5.90 10.06 -7.36
CA ILE A 36 -5.00 9.63 -8.42
C ILE A 36 -5.09 8.12 -8.69
N ASN A 37 -5.49 7.34 -7.68
CA ASN A 37 -5.63 5.90 -7.80
C ASN A 37 -6.72 5.48 -8.79
N PHE A 38 -7.73 6.35 -9.02
CA PHE A 38 -8.73 6.18 -10.08
C PHE A 38 -8.14 6.36 -11.50
N ILE A 39 -6.90 6.77 -11.61
CA ILE A 39 -6.14 6.84 -12.87
C ILE A 39 -5.10 5.73 -12.90
N ILE A 40 -4.37 5.51 -11.81
CA ILE A 40 -3.25 4.55 -11.72
C ILE A 40 -3.72 3.12 -11.99
N ILE A 41 -4.72 2.64 -11.23
CA ILE A 41 -5.21 1.24 -11.37
C ILE A 41 -5.88 1.00 -12.73
N PRO A 42 -6.78 1.87 -13.24
CA PRO A 42 -7.27 1.74 -14.59
C PRO A 42 -6.19 1.75 -15.67
N SER A 43 -5.19 2.62 -15.55
CA SER A 43 -4.08 2.68 -16.51
C SER A 43 -3.29 1.36 -16.53
N PHE A 44 -3.05 0.76 -15.38
CA PHE A 44 -2.40 -0.55 -15.29
C PHE A 44 -3.23 -1.63 -15.99
N PHE A 45 -4.54 -1.68 -15.75
CA PHE A 45 -5.45 -2.60 -16.47
C PHE A 45 -5.41 -2.37 -17.99
N PHE A 46 -5.46 -1.12 -18.44
CA PHE A 46 -5.44 -0.79 -19.86
C PHE A 46 -4.13 -1.18 -20.53
N LEU A 47 -2.99 -1.05 -19.87
CA LEU A 47 -1.70 -1.52 -20.40
C LEU A 47 -1.71 -3.02 -20.63
N ILE A 48 -2.18 -3.79 -19.65
CA ILE A 48 -2.31 -5.24 -19.76
C ILE A 48 -3.27 -5.61 -20.92
N SER A 49 -4.46 -4.95 -20.96
CA SER A 49 -5.45 -5.17 -22.02
C SER A 49 -4.92 -4.82 -23.40
N PHE A 50 -4.14 -3.74 -23.52
CA PHE A 50 -3.54 -3.31 -24.77
C PHE A 50 -2.56 -4.37 -25.30
N VAL A 51 -1.65 -4.86 -24.46
CA VAL A 51 -0.70 -5.91 -24.84
C VAL A 51 -1.40 -7.22 -25.16
N ASN A 52 -2.44 -7.58 -24.39
CA ASN A 52 -3.24 -8.78 -24.68
C ASN A 52 -3.95 -8.70 -26.05
N LYS A 53 -4.54 -7.57 -26.41
CA LYS A 53 -5.18 -7.38 -27.73
C LYS A 53 -4.18 -7.43 -28.88
N ARG A 54 -3.07 -6.74 -28.74
CA ARG A 54 -2.05 -6.63 -29.76
C ARG A 54 -1.30 -7.95 -29.99
N SER A 55 -1.18 -8.78 -28.97
CA SER A 55 -0.54 -10.10 -29.03
C SER A 55 -1.27 -11.06 -29.96
N LYS A 56 -2.58 -10.88 -30.17
CA LYS A 56 -3.37 -11.73 -31.09
C LYS A 56 -2.98 -11.51 -32.56
N SER A 57 -2.43 -10.36 -32.93
CA SER A 57 -2.07 -10.04 -34.30
C SER A 57 -0.56 -10.02 -34.54
N THR A 58 0.24 -9.44 -33.65
CA THR A 58 1.65 -9.12 -33.94
C THR A 58 2.64 -9.81 -32.98
N TYR A 59 2.23 -10.09 -31.73
CA TYR A 59 3.12 -10.55 -30.67
C TYR A 59 2.99 -12.02 -30.30
N ARG A 60 2.07 -12.80 -30.89
CA ARG A 60 1.92 -14.24 -30.59
C ARG A 60 3.16 -15.07 -30.93
N LYS A 61 4.01 -14.60 -31.84
CA LYS A 61 5.28 -15.25 -32.21
C LYS A 61 6.46 -14.85 -31.30
N LYS A 62 6.27 -13.96 -30.32
CA LYS A 62 7.32 -13.50 -29.38
C LYS A 62 6.78 -13.54 -27.95
N PRO A 63 7.61 -13.56 -26.91
CA PRO A 63 7.23 -14.02 -25.56
C PRO A 63 6.14 -13.15 -24.92
N TYR A 64 4.90 -13.37 -25.30
CA TYR A 64 3.70 -12.69 -24.90
C TYR A 64 3.51 -12.71 -23.37
N LEU A 65 3.60 -13.88 -22.74
CA LEU A 65 3.50 -14.02 -21.28
C LEU A 65 4.62 -13.25 -20.58
N ARG A 66 5.80 -13.26 -21.18
CA ARG A 66 6.93 -12.49 -20.66
C ARG A 66 6.68 -10.98 -20.69
N ASN A 67 6.01 -10.45 -21.72
CA ASN A 67 5.65 -9.03 -21.77
C ASN A 67 4.58 -8.68 -20.73
N LEU A 68 3.60 -9.56 -20.53
CA LEU A 68 2.60 -9.38 -19.46
C LEU A 68 3.25 -9.35 -18.08
N PHE A 69 4.15 -10.28 -17.81
CA PHE A 69 4.92 -10.27 -16.57
C PHE A 69 5.68 -8.95 -16.38
N PHE A 70 6.43 -8.52 -17.39
CA PHE A 70 7.25 -7.32 -17.26
C PHE A 70 6.42 -6.03 -17.10
N ILE A 71 5.23 -5.92 -17.69
CA ILE A 71 4.34 -4.78 -17.43
C ILE A 71 4.04 -4.68 -15.93
N GLY A 72 3.61 -5.77 -15.29
CA GLY A 72 3.35 -5.77 -13.86
C GLY A 72 4.61 -5.56 -13.04
N TYR A 73 5.69 -6.22 -13.42
CA TYR A 73 6.96 -6.15 -12.71
C TYR A 73 7.52 -4.71 -12.68
N PHE A 74 7.56 -4.02 -13.82
CA PHE A 74 8.03 -2.63 -13.85
C PHE A 74 7.05 -1.64 -13.23
N PHE A 75 5.75 -1.90 -13.32
CA PHE A 75 4.78 -1.15 -12.53
C PHE A 75 5.06 -1.30 -11.03
N GLY A 76 5.26 -2.53 -10.56
CA GLY A 76 5.59 -2.83 -9.17
C GLY A 76 6.91 -2.22 -8.71
N ILE A 77 7.98 -2.30 -9.54
CA ILE A 77 9.26 -1.64 -9.22
C ILE A 77 9.05 -0.14 -9.05
N GLY A 78 8.38 0.53 -9.98
CA GLY A 78 8.11 1.97 -9.88
C GLY A 78 7.32 2.29 -8.61
N PHE A 79 6.27 1.54 -8.33
CA PHE A 79 5.41 1.71 -7.16
C PHE A 79 6.19 1.54 -5.85
N PHE A 80 6.94 0.47 -5.69
CA PHE A 80 7.66 0.22 -4.44
C PHE A 80 8.93 1.06 -4.30
N LEU A 81 9.58 1.46 -5.38
CA LEU A 81 10.74 2.33 -5.33
C LEU A 81 10.37 3.68 -4.69
N THR A 82 9.29 4.28 -5.15
CA THR A 82 8.86 5.60 -4.65
C THR A 82 8.19 5.55 -3.28
N ASN A 83 7.53 4.43 -2.94
CA ASN A 83 6.84 4.26 -1.67
C ASN A 83 7.75 3.76 -0.54
N ASN A 84 8.86 3.04 -0.84
CA ASN A 84 9.62 2.31 0.16
C ASN A 84 11.12 2.69 0.23
N TYR A 85 11.58 3.71 -0.52
CA TYR A 85 12.98 4.14 -0.48
C TYR A 85 13.45 4.50 0.95
N TRP A 86 12.53 4.96 1.78
CA TRP A 86 12.80 5.35 3.17
C TRP A 86 13.26 4.18 4.04
N ILE A 87 12.96 2.92 3.69
CA ILE A 87 13.40 1.73 4.42
C ILE A 87 14.93 1.68 4.46
N SER A 88 15.59 2.11 3.40
CA SER A 88 17.06 2.18 3.35
C SER A 88 17.66 3.11 4.41
N HIS A 89 16.88 4.04 4.94
CA HIS A 89 17.34 4.95 6.00
C HIS A 89 17.69 4.19 7.29
N SER A 90 17.07 3.04 7.55
CA SER A 90 17.43 2.21 8.70
C SER A 90 18.90 1.76 8.68
N LEU A 91 19.50 1.62 7.49
CA LEU A 91 20.90 1.24 7.32
C LEU A 91 21.89 2.38 7.64
N THR A 92 21.40 3.62 7.82
CA THR A 92 22.26 4.75 8.19
C THR A 92 22.66 4.76 9.66
N PHE A 93 22.00 3.95 10.50
CA PHE A 93 22.28 3.87 11.94
C PHE A 93 23.54 3.06 12.29
N ASP A 94 24.08 2.30 11.33
CA ASP A 94 25.37 1.58 11.47
C ASP A 94 26.28 1.92 10.30
N GLU A 95 27.48 2.41 10.59
CA GLU A 95 28.48 2.80 9.57
C GLU A 95 28.83 1.64 8.62
N ASN A 96 28.88 0.40 9.13
CA ASN A 96 29.21 -0.77 8.34
C ASN A 96 28.10 -1.16 7.36
N LEU A 97 26.85 -0.78 7.66
CA LEU A 97 25.69 -1.12 6.84
C LEU A 97 25.40 -0.07 5.76
N LYS A 98 26.02 1.11 5.81
CA LYS A 98 25.80 2.17 4.80
C LYS A 98 26.12 1.73 3.38
N ILE A 99 27.07 0.82 3.18
CA ILE A 99 27.39 0.26 1.87
C ILE A 99 26.22 -0.52 1.24
N LEU A 100 25.27 -1.00 2.04
CA LEU A 100 24.09 -1.75 1.59
C LEU A 100 22.93 -0.84 1.12
N ILE A 101 22.99 0.49 1.37
CA ILE A 101 21.93 1.43 1.02
C ILE A 101 21.55 1.35 -0.47
N PRO A 102 22.48 1.46 -1.44
CA PRO A 102 22.13 1.39 -2.86
C PRO A 102 21.47 0.06 -3.23
N PHE A 103 21.94 -1.03 -2.62
CA PHE A 103 21.37 -2.35 -2.86
C PHE A 103 19.95 -2.48 -2.31
N SER A 104 19.68 -1.97 -1.11
CA SER A 104 18.35 -2.01 -0.52
C SER A 104 17.33 -1.19 -1.32
N ILE A 105 17.70 -0.01 -1.82
CA ILE A 105 16.86 0.83 -2.66
C ILE A 105 16.44 0.11 -3.95
N ILE A 106 17.29 -0.76 -4.50
CA ILE A 106 17.03 -1.48 -5.76
C ILE A 106 16.38 -2.84 -5.50
N LEU A 107 16.94 -3.65 -4.61
CA LEU A 107 16.53 -5.04 -4.43
C LEU A 107 15.15 -5.17 -3.77
N ILE A 108 14.79 -4.29 -2.83
CA ILE A 108 13.48 -4.32 -2.17
C ILE A 108 12.36 -4.09 -3.21
N PRO A 109 12.36 -3.01 -4.03
CA PRO A 109 11.36 -2.83 -5.08
C PRO A 109 11.36 -3.94 -6.14
N MET A 110 12.53 -4.46 -6.51
CA MET A 110 12.62 -5.58 -7.45
C MET A 110 11.95 -6.84 -6.89
N SER A 111 12.20 -7.18 -5.64
CA SER A 111 11.58 -8.35 -4.99
C SER A 111 10.06 -8.17 -4.84
N LEU A 112 9.61 -7.02 -4.38
CA LEU A 112 8.19 -6.74 -4.21
C LEU A 112 7.46 -6.58 -5.56
N GLY A 113 8.13 -6.08 -6.58
CA GLY A 113 7.60 -5.96 -7.93
C GLY A 113 7.18 -7.30 -8.55
N LEU A 114 7.76 -8.42 -8.09
CA LEU A 114 7.38 -9.76 -8.54
C LEU A 114 5.89 -10.05 -8.33
N PHE A 115 5.29 -9.53 -7.25
CA PHE A 115 3.85 -9.73 -6.97
C PHE A 115 2.97 -9.07 -8.03
N PHE A 116 3.29 -7.86 -8.47
CA PHE A 116 2.58 -7.21 -9.58
C PHE A 116 2.88 -7.89 -10.92
N GLY A 117 4.11 -8.38 -11.11
CA GLY A 117 4.49 -9.20 -12.26
C GLY A 117 3.65 -10.47 -12.37
N LEU A 118 3.47 -11.18 -11.25
CA LEU A 118 2.60 -12.36 -11.17
C LEU A 118 1.14 -12.01 -11.37
N ALA A 119 0.65 -10.92 -10.78
CA ALA A 119 -0.74 -10.47 -10.96
C ALA A 119 -1.05 -10.23 -12.45
N SER A 120 -0.18 -9.54 -13.17
CA SER A 120 -0.38 -9.28 -14.60
C SER A 120 -0.17 -10.50 -15.47
N LEU A 121 0.74 -11.43 -15.11
CA LEU A 121 0.95 -12.70 -15.81
C LEU A 121 -0.28 -13.60 -15.70
N ILE A 122 -0.88 -13.72 -14.52
CA ILE A 122 -2.02 -14.60 -14.26
C ILE A 122 -3.31 -14.03 -14.85
N SER A 123 -3.58 -12.73 -14.63
CA SER A 123 -4.81 -12.09 -15.12
C SER A 123 -4.76 -11.77 -16.62
N GLY A 124 -3.60 -11.35 -17.10
CA GLY A 124 -3.42 -10.75 -18.42
C GLY A 124 -3.98 -11.57 -19.61
N PRO A 125 -3.74 -12.89 -19.72
CA PRO A 125 -4.27 -13.71 -20.81
C PRO A 125 -5.80 -13.68 -20.93
N PHE A 126 -6.48 -13.45 -19.83
CA PHE A 126 -7.94 -13.48 -19.73
C PHE A 126 -8.58 -12.09 -19.83
N ILE A 127 -7.78 -11.01 -19.80
CA ILE A 127 -8.30 -9.65 -19.84
C ILE A 127 -8.91 -9.34 -21.21
N LYS A 128 -10.21 -9.03 -21.15
CA LYS A 128 -11.04 -8.50 -22.24
C LYS A 128 -11.75 -7.27 -21.71
N ASN A 129 -12.40 -6.48 -22.57
CA ASN A 129 -13.17 -5.31 -22.14
C ASN A 129 -14.58 -5.74 -21.67
N ASN A 130 -14.69 -6.47 -20.58
CA ASN A 130 -15.92 -6.95 -19.98
C ASN A 130 -15.85 -7.04 -18.44
N TYR A 131 -17.00 -7.23 -17.81
CA TYR A 131 -17.10 -7.31 -16.34
C TYR A 131 -16.30 -8.47 -15.74
N SER A 132 -16.29 -9.64 -16.38
CA SER A 132 -15.53 -10.79 -15.90
C SER A 132 -14.03 -10.47 -15.81
N SER A 133 -13.50 -9.72 -16.77
CA SER A 133 -12.10 -9.30 -16.76
C SER A 133 -11.81 -8.26 -15.68
N PHE A 134 -12.74 -7.33 -15.45
CA PHE A 134 -12.66 -6.38 -14.34
C PHE A 134 -12.61 -7.11 -13.00
N THR A 135 -13.57 -8.02 -12.76
CA THR A 135 -13.64 -8.79 -11.52
C THR A 135 -12.39 -9.67 -11.33
N LEU A 136 -11.96 -10.37 -12.39
CA LEU A 136 -10.76 -11.22 -12.35
C LEU A 136 -9.50 -10.42 -12.02
N PHE A 137 -9.31 -9.26 -12.66
CA PHE A 137 -8.15 -8.40 -12.41
C PHE A 137 -8.13 -7.92 -10.96
N CYS A 138 -9.26 -7.39 -10.46
CA CYS A 138 -9.36 -6.93 -9.08
C CYS A 138 -9.12 -8.07 -8.08
N LEU A 139 -9.68 -9.26 -8.34
CA LEU A 139 -9.49 -10.43 -7.50
C LEU A 139 -8.01 -10.87 -7.45
N ILE A 140 -7.37 -11.01 -8.62
CA ILE A 140 -5.97 -11.44 -8.68
C ILE A 140 -5.04 -10.40 -8.01
N LEU A 141 -5.27 -9.12 -8.25
CA LEU A 141 -4.48 -8.06 -7.62
C LEU A 141 -4.66 -8.06 -6.08
N SER A 142 -5.88 -8.28 -5.60
CA SER A 142 -6.17 -8.39 -4.16
C SER A 142 -5.52 -9.63 -3.54
N LEU A 143 -5.57 -10.78 -4.23
CA LEU A 143 -4.93 -12.01 -3.78
C LEU A 143 -3.41 -11.88 -3.74
N THR A 144 -2.79 -11.24 -4.73
CA THR A 144 -1.34 -11.01 -4.71
C THR A 144 -0.92 -10.08 -3.57
N ASP A 145 -1.72 -9.08 -3.22
CA ASP A 145 -1.50 -8.23 -2.04
C ASP A 145 -1.64 -9.03 -0.73
N TYR A 146 -2.64 -9.92 -0.66
CA TYR A 146 -2.80 -10.82 0.48
C TYR A 146 -1.59 -11.75 0.66
N PHE A 147 -1.14 -12.41 -0.42
CA PHE A 147 0.02 -13.28 -0.37
C PHE A 147 1.30 -12.52 -0.03
N ARG A 148 1.49 -11.33 -0.58
CA ARG A 148 2.61 -10.45 -0.24
C ARG A 148 2.66 -10.13 1.25
N GLY A 149 1.51 -9.94 1.88
CA GLY A 149 1.40 -9.70 3.31
C GLY A 149 1.54 -10.93 4.19
N LYS A 150 1.67 -12.16 3.62
CA LYS A 150 1.73 -13.42 4.37
C LYS A 150 2.93 -14.30 4.04
N ILE A 151 3.46 -14.24 2.81
CA ILE A 151 4.60 -15.07 2.37
C ILE A 151 5.88 -14.55 3.02
N LEU A 152 6.77 -15.47 3.39
CA LEU A 152 7.99 -15.19 4.15
C LEU A 152 7.65 -14.55 5.50
N THR A 153 8.25 -13.42 5.83
CA THR A 153 7.93 -12.63 7.02
C THR A 153 6.69 -11.76 6.86
N GLY A 154 6.17 -11.67 5.61
CA GLY A 154 5.09 -10.79 5.22
C GLY A 154 5.52 -9.34 5.03
N PHE A 155 5.01 -8.70 3.97
CA PHE A 155 5.21 -7.26 3.73
C PHE A 155 3.87 -6.60 3.38
N PRO A 156 3.05 -6.26 4.39
CA PRO A 156 1.71 -5.71 4.19
C PRO A 156 1.69 -4.19 3.94
N TRP A 157 2.84 -3.56 3.71
CA TRP A 157 2.95 -2.12 3.48
C TRP A 157 2.42 -1.74 2.09
N ASN A 158 1.96 -0.50 1.96
CA ASN A 158 1.46 0.08 0.70
C ASN A 158 0.32 -0.72 0.07
N LEU A 159 -0.59 -1.27 0.89
CA LEU A 159 -1.88 -1.75 0.41
C LEU A 159 -2.72 -0.55 -0.06
N TRP A 160 -3.51 -0.73 -1.12
CA TRP A 160 -4.32 0.36 -1.68
C TRP A 160 -5.30 0.96 -0.66
N SER A 161 -5.73 0.18 0.32
CA SER A 161 -6.55 0.64 1.45
C SER A 161 -5.89 1.74 2.29
N TYR A 162 -4.56 1.78 2.37
CA TYR A 162 -3.84 2.82 3.14
C TYR A 162 -3.94 4.21 2.53
N SER A 163 -4.32 4.34 1.26
CA SER A 163 -4.61 5.63 0.67
C SER A 163 -5.82 6.34 1.29
N TRP A 164 -6.61 5.64 2.12
CA TRP A 164 -7.72 6.19 2.90
C TRP A 164 -7.32 6.57 4.34
N SER A 165 -6.04 6.50 4.71
CA SER A 165 -5.57 6.73 6.09
C SER A 165 -5.94 8.12 6.65
N TRP A 166 -6.15 9.12 5.80
CA TRP A 166 -6.60 10.45 6.18
C TRP A 166 -8.11 10.51 6.50
N ALA A 167 -8.91 9.56 6.03
CA ALA A 167 -10.35 9.50 6.21
C ALA A 167 -10.70 8.55 7.37
N ILE A 168 -10.57 9.05 8.60
CA ILE A 168 -10.70 8.26 9.83
C ILE A 168 -12.04 7.52 9.90
N GLU A 169 -13.11 8.14 9.41
CA GLU A 169 -14.44 7.54 9.37
C GLU A 169 -14.48 6.32 8.47
N ILE A 170 -13.88 6.40 7.28
CA ILE A 170 -13.87 5.29 6.31
C ILE A 170 -13.09 4.10 6.85
N ILE A 171 -11.95 4.33 7.51
CA ILE A 171 -11.12 3.24 8.02
C ILE A 171 -11.70 2.52 9.24
N GLN A 172 -12.75 3.04 9.90
CA GLN A 172 -13.45 2.31 10.97
C GLN A 172 -14.02 0.98 10.49
N ILE A 173 -14.25 0.82 9.19
CA ILE A 173 -14.73 -0.43 8.59
C ILE A 173 -13.70 -1.58 8.74
N LEU A 174 -12.45 -1.29 9.03
CA LEU A 174 -11.42 -2.30 9.30
C LEU A 174 -11.80 -3.23 10.47
N ASN A 175 -12.55 -2.72 11.44
CA ASN A 175 -12.96 -3.51 12.59
C ASN A 175 -13.85 -4.70 12.18
N PRO A 176 -14.99 -4.52 11.47
CA PRO A 176 -15.86 -5.64 11.12
C PRO A 176 -15.37 -6.50 9.95
N ILE A 177 -14.67 -5.94 8.95
CA ILE A 177 -14.32 -6.72 7.73
C ILE A 177 -12.83 -7.03 7.59
N GLY A 178 -11.96 -6.35 8.33
CA GLY A 178 -10.52 -6.52 8.28
C GLY A 178 -9.85 -5.83 7.08
N LEU A 179 -8.52 -5.77 7.17
CA LEU A 179 -7.67 -4.99 6.25
C LEU A 179 -7.72 -5.49 4.80
N TYR A 180 -7.59 -6.79 4.58
CA TYR A 180 -7.51 -7.33 3.21
C TYR A 180 -8.85 -7.33 2.47
N ALA A 181 -9.97 -7.49 3.20
CA ALA A 181 -11.28 -7.34 2.59
C ALA A 181 -11.52 -5.88 2.17
N PHE A 182 -11.18 -4.92 3.04
CA PHE A 182 -11.23 -3.50 2.70
C PHE A 182 -10.30 -3.15 1.53
N ASN A 183 -9.08 -3.73 1.49
CA ASN A 183 -8.16 -3.54 0.37
C ASN A 183 -8.76 -4.03 -0.96
N SER A 184 -9.43 -5.19 -0.95
CA SER A 184 -10.09 -5.75 -2.15
C SER A 184 -11.21 -4.85 -2.66
N ILE A 185 -12.04 -4.30 -1.76
CA ILE A 185 -13.10 -3.35 -2.10
C ILE A 185 -12.49 -2.04 -2.65
N THR A 186 -11.41 -1.56 -2.04
CA THR A 186 -10.70 -0.36 -2.47
C THR A 186 -10.11 -0.53 -3.88
N ILE A 187 -9.45 -1.66 -4.16
CA ILE A 187 -8.93 -1.97 -5.51
C ILE A 187 -10.05 -1.95 -6.53
N ALA A 188 -11.18 -2.60 -6.23
CA ALA A 188 -12.32 -2.64 -7.14
C ALA A 188 -12.93 -1.25 -7.36
N PHE A 189 -13.01 -0.43 -6.33
CA PHE A 189 -13.49 0.95 -6.44
C PHE A 189 -12.55 1.82 -7.29
N PHE A 190 -11.25 1.80 -7.03
CA PHE A 190 -10.28 2.56 -7.85
C PHE A 190 -10.22 2.07 -9.30
N CYS A 191 -10.47 0.77 -9.53
CA CYS A 191 -10.54 0.19 -10.86
C CYS A 191 -11.84 0.53 -11.60
N SER A 192 -12.90 0.92 -10.90
CA SER A 192 -14.26 1.08 -11.45
C SER A 192 -14.43 2.07 -12.63
N PRO A 193 -13.57 3.10 -12.84
CA PRO A 193 -13.66 3.94 -14.04
C PRO A 193 -13.53 3.16 -15.36
N ILE A 194 -12.91 1.97 -15.33
CA ILE A 194 -12.82 1.09 -16.51
C ILE A 194 -14.20 0.70 -17.04
N LEU A 195 -15.18 0.58 -16.14
CA LEU A 195 -16.55 0.17 -16.49
C LEU A 195 -17.18 1.09 -17.54
N PHE A 196 -16.82 2.38 -17.57
CA PHE A 196 -17.34 3.33 -18.54
C PHE A 196 -16.93 3.03 -19.98
N PHE A 197 -15.86 2.26 -20.17
CA PHE A 197 -15.40 1.80 -21.48
C PHE A 197 -16.11 0.53 -21.96
N PHE A 198 -16.99 -0.06 -21.13
CA PHE A 198 -17.78 -1.23 -21.48
C PHE A 198 -19.12 -0.81 -22.10
N LYS A 199 -19.60 -1.60 -23.07
CA LYS A 199 -20.83 -1.27 -23.82
C LYS A 199 -22.12 -1.45 -23.01
N ASN A 200 -22.08 -2.16 -21.87
CA ASN A 200 -23.26 -2.50 -21.08
C ASN A 200 -23.71 -1.32 -20.18
N LYS A 201 -25.04 -1.10 -20.06
CA LYS A 201 -25.65 -0.06 -19.22
C LYS A 201 -25.47 -0.29 -17.71
N SER A 202 -25.25 -1.53 -17.27
CA SER A 202 -25.00 -1.87 -15.85
C SER A 202 -23.78 -1.18 -15.23
N LYS A 203 -22.92 -0.56 -16.06
CA LYS A 203 -21.74 0.19 -15.59
C LYS A 203 -22.11 1.32 -14.62
N TYR A 204 -23.20 2.04 -14.89
CA TYR A 204 -23.65 3.12 -14.00
C TYR A 204 -24.10 2.58 -12.64
N PHE A 205 -24.85 1.47 -12.65
CA PHE A 205 -25.29 0.82 -11.43
C PHE A 205 -24.12 0.33 -10.59
N ILE A 206 -23.16 -0.38 -11.20
CA ILE A 206 -21.99 -0.92 -10.49
C ILE A 206 -21.13 0.23 -9.94
N PHE A 207 -20.88 1.28 -10.73
CA PHE A 207 -20.10 2.44 -10.28
C PHE A 207 -20.79 3.15 -9.10
N SER A 208 -22.10 3.40 -9.21
CA SER A 208 -22.88 4.01 -8.13
C SER A 208 -22.91 3.14 -6.88
N SER A 209 -22.94 1.81 -7.03
CA SER A 209 -22.87 0.88 -5.89
C SER A 209 -21.57 1.06 -5.09
N PHE A 210 -20.42 1.26 -5.74
CA PHE A 210 -19.18 1.55 -5.03
C PHE A 210 -19.24 2.87 -4.26
N ILE A 211 -19.81 3.93 -4.84
CA ILE A 211 -19.99 5.21 -4.16
C ILE A 211 -20.87 5.01 -2.91
N LEU A 212 -21.98 4.27 -3.05
CA LEU A 212 -22.88 3.98 -1.93
C LEU A 212 -22.21 3.15 -0.83
N ILE A 213 -21.37 2.18 -1.20
CA ILE A 213 -20.58 1.37 -0.25
C ILE A 213 -19.63 2.28 0.55
N PHE A 214 -18.85 3.14 -0.10
CA PHE A 214 -17.92 4.03 0.60
C PHE A 214 -18.65 5.10 1.43
N PHE A 215 -19.79 5.57 0.96
CA PHE A 215 -20.66 6.44 1.74
C PHE A 215 -21.22 5.74 2.99
N SER A 216 -21.62 4.47 2.87
CA SER A 216 -22.05 3.67 4.03
C SER A 216 -20.91 3.42 5.02
N PHE A 217 -19.67 3.23 4.56
CA PHE A 217 -18.49 3.14 5.42
C PHE A 217 -18.26 4.42 6.21
N TYR A 218 -18.41 5.57 5.55
CA TYR A 218 -18.31 6.87 6.20
C TYR A 218 -19.38 7.06 7.29
N ILE A 219 -20.65 6.74 6.99
CA ILE A 219 -21.76 6.83 7.98
C ILE A 219 -21.50 5.90 9.15
N TYR A 220 -21.13 4.63 8.88
CA TYR A 220 -20.80 3.67 9.91
C TYR A 220 -19.69 4.17 10.84
N GLY A 221 -18.60 4.66 10.25
CA GLY A 221 -17.46 5.15 11.02
C GLY A 221 -17.77 6.40 11.84
N SER A 222 -18.52 7.34 11.27
CA SER A 222 -18.98 8.52 11.99
C SER A 222 -19.85 8.13 13.20
N TYR A 223 -20.78 7.19 13.02
CA TYR A 223 -21.59 6.66 14.10
C TYR A 223 -20.73 5.99 15.18
N LYS A 224 -19.79 5.10 14.76
CA LYS A 224 -18.90 4.38 15.67
C LYS A 224 -18.03 5.32 16.50
N ILE A 225 -17.37 6.29 15.87
CA ILE A 225 -16.55 7.30 16.56
C ILE A 225 -17.36 8.08 17.58
N ASN A 226 -18.58 8.51 17.24
CA ASN A 226 -19.42 9.25 18.16
C ASN A 226 -19.93 8.40 19.33
N SER A 227 -20.25 7.13 19.08
CA SER A 227 -20.62 6.17 20.12
C SER A 227 -19.46 5.95 21.10
N ASP A 228 -18.27 5.70 20.60
CA ASP A 228 -17.09 5.44 21.42
C ASP A 228 -16.69 6.68 22.24
N LYS A 229 -16.80 7.90 21.69
CA LYS A 229 -16.61 9.14 22.43
C LYS A 229 -17.57 9.26 23.63
N LYS A 230 -18.85 8.90 23.45
CA LYS A 230 -19.84 8.91 24.56
C LYS A 230 -19.45 7.91 25.65
N ILE A 231 -19.01 6.71 25.28
CA ILE A 231 -18.54 5.69 26.22
C ILE A 231 -17.34 6.20 27.00
N LEU A 232 -16.32 6.75 26.30
CA LEU A 232 -15.11 7.30 26.92
C LEU A 232 -15.41 8.43 27.91
N ASN A 233 -16.38 9.30 27.62
CA ASN A 233 -16.75 10.39 28.48
C ASN A 233 -17.45 9.90 29.78
N ASN A 234 -18.06 8.71 29.74
CA ASN A 234 -18.77 8.11 30.88
C ASN A 234 -17.87 7.22 31.76
N ILE A 235 -16.62 6.99 31.37
CA ILE A 235 -15.67 6.22 32.18
C ILE A 235 -15.25 7.04 33.39
N LYS A 236 -15.60 6.52 34.59
CA LYS A 236 -15.31 7.17 35.88
C LYS A 236 -13.84 6.97 36.30
N GLU A 237 -13.28 5.79 36.03
CA GLU A 237 -11.90 5.50 36.40
C GLU A 237 -10.98 5.78 35.19
N LYS A 238 -10.07 6.72 35.36
CA LYS A 238 -9.08 7.08 34.37
C LYS A 238 -7.70 6.67 34.86
N VAL A 239 -6.98 5.91 34.05
CA VAL A 239 -5.57 5.61 34.27
C VAL A 239 -4.73 6.69 33.62
N ASN A 240 -3.76 7.22 34.37
CA ASN A 240 -2.81 8.14 33.77
C ASN A 240 -1.83 7.36 32.88
N VAL A 241 -1.66 7.82 31.66
CA VAL A 241 -0.67 7.27 30.71
C VAL A 241 0.33 8.35 30.37
N LYS A 242 1.62 8.06 30.56
CA LYS A 242 2.71 8.98 30.18
C LYS A 242 3.59 8.28 29.13
N ILE A 243 3.54 8.81 27.90
CA ILE A 243 4.37 8.34 26.80
C ILE A 243 5.68 9.13 26.84
N ILE A 244 6.81 8.43 26.93
CA ILE A 244 8.14 9.01 27.01
C ILE A 244 8.78 8.91 25.65
N SER A 245 9.11 10.04 25.04
CA SER A 245 9.83 10.10 23.75
C SER A 245 11.11 10.93 23.92
N PRO A 246 12.19 10.31 24.41
CA PRO A 246 13.40 11.02 24.83
C PRO A 246 14.33 11.40 23.67
N ASN A 247 13.97 11.06 22.42
CA ASN A 247 14.77 11.29 21.22
C ASN A 247 16.22 10.82 21.36
N PHE A 248 16.38 9.53 21.74
CA PHE A 248 17.70 8.92 21.78
C PHE A 248 18.22 8.63 20.38
N GLU A 249 19.51 8.77 20.20
CA GLU A 249 20.20 8.28 19.02
C GLU A 249 20.13 6.74 19.01
N MET A 250 19.59 6.16 17.95
CA MET A 250 19.51 4.70 17.81
C MET A 250 20.89 4.15 17.46
N ARG A 251 21.35 3.17 18.26
CA ARG A 251 22.60 2.42 18.03
C ARG A 251 22.32 0.93 18.18
N TYR A 252 22.78 0.14 17.23
CA TYR A 252 22.58 -1.33 17.26
C TYR A 252 23.46 -2.04 18.31
N ILE A 253 24.57 -1.45 18.69
CA ILE A 253 25.48 -2.01 19.70
C ILE A 253 25.68 -0.95 20.77
N GLN A 254 25.27 -1.27 22.00
CA GLN A 254 25.43 -0.41 23.16
C GLN A 254 26.21 -1.16 24.24
N SER A 255 27.09 -0.49 24.94
CA SER A 255 27.74 -1.02 26.11
C SER A 255 26.78 -1.02 27.31
N ASP A 256 27.05 -1.90 28.29
CA ASP A 256 26.25 -1.97 29.53
C ASP A 256 26.17 -0.61 30.26
N GLU A 257 27.23 0.19 30.17
CA GLU A 257 27.24 1.53 30.78
C GLU A 257 26.33 2.49 30.04
N GLU A 258 26.27 2.43 28.70
CA GLU A 258 25.39 3.24 27.88
C GLU A 258 23.93 2.85 28.13
N ILE A 259 23.63 1.55 28.21
CA ILE A 259 22.29 1.05 28.56
C ILE A 259 21.87 1.58 29.93
N LYS A 260 22.75 1.49 30.96
CA LYS A 260 22.47 2.04 32.29
C LYS A 260 22.20 3.55 32.27
N LYS A 261 22.96 4.32 31.49
CA LYS A 261 22.73 5.78 31.30
C LYS A 261 21.37 6.05 30.64
N THR A 262 21.04 5.27 29.62
CA THR A 262 19.77 5.38 28.91
C THR A 262 18.60 5.08 29.84
N ILE A 263 18.65 3.99 30.61
CA ILE A 263 17.64 3.66 31.62
C ILE A 263 17.45 4.81 32.62
N LYS A 264 18.55 5.30 33.21
CA LYS A 264 18.48 6.42 34.17
C LYS A 264 17.81 7.66 33.56
N LYS A 265 18.10 7.96 32.29
CA LYS A 265 17.52 9.10 31.58
C LYS A 265 16.02 8.90 31.33
N VAL A 266 15.59 7.70 30.92
CA VAL A 266 14.17 7.37 30.71
C VAL A 266 13.40 7.43 32.01
N VAL A 267 13.95 6.87 33.11
CA VAL A 267 13.35 6.93 34.45
C VAL A 267 13.19 8.39 34.90
N ARG A 268 14.20 9.23 34.66
CA ARG A 268 14.13 10.67 34.99
C ARG A 268 13.04 11.38 34.19
N TYR A 269 12.88 11.08 32.89
CA TYR A 269 11.80 11.65 32.08
C TYR A 269 10.42 11.12 32.47
N SER A 270 10.37 9.88 32.99
CA SER A 270 9.14 9.29 33.49
C SER A 270 8.59 10.07 34.68
N ASP A 271 9.47 10.60 35.55
CA ASP A 271 9.12 11.46 36.68
C ASP A 271 7.87 10.93 37.42
N PRO A 272 7.98 9.75 38.10
CA PRO A 272 6.85 9.11 38.75
C PRO A 272 6.38 9.93 39.96
N ILE A 273 5.10 10.24 40.00
CA ILE A 273 4.48 10.94 41.14
C ILE A 273 4.06 9.88 42.16
N PRO A 274 4.52 9.95 43.41
CA PRO A 274 4.06 9.06 44.49
C PRO A 274 2.53 9.05 44.61
N ASN A 275 1.96 7.89 44.83
CA ASN A 275 0.52 7.66 45.01
C ASN A 275 -0.38 7.95 43.80
N LYS A 276 0.20 8.10 42.61
CA LYS A 276 -0.55 8.25 41.36
C LYS A 276 -0.31 7.06 40.46
N ASN A 277 -1.33 6.24 40.26
CA ASN A 277 -1.26 5.13 39.31
C ASN A 277 -1.02 5.65 37.89
N THR A 278 0.16 5.40 37.32
CA THR A 278 0.55 5.86 35.99
C THR A 278 1.20 4.71 35.21
N ILE A 279 0.75 4.50 33.98
CA ILE A 279 1.39 3.60 33.03
C ILE A 279 2.42 4.41 32.24
N PHE A 280 3.68 4.01 32.29
CA PHE A 280 4.75 4.60 31.48
C PHE A 280 4.97 3.75 30.24
N ILE A 281 4.91 4.36 29.07
CA ILE A 281 5.20 3.73 27.79
C ILE A 281 6.54 4.27 27.29
N TRP A 282 7.52 3.38 27.20
CA TRP A 282 8.87 3.70 26.75
C TRP A 282 9.05 3.27 25.29
N PRO A 283 9.97 3.90 24.52
CA PRO A 283 10.25 3.51 23.15
C PRO A 283 10.78 2.09 23.04
N GLU A 284 10.46 1.42 21.93
CA GLU A 284 11.05 0.13 21.57
C GLU A 284 12.56 0.25 21.32
N GLY A 285 13.32 -0.80 21.60
CA GLY A 285 14.75 -0.86 21.28
C GLY A 285 15.68 -0.07 22.22
N ILE A 286 15.19 0.44 23.36
CA ILE A 286 16.04 1.17 24.33
C ILE A 286 17.07 0.26 24.99
N PHE A 287 16.81 -1.05 25.05
CA PHE A 287 17.58 -2.05 25.78
C PHE A 287 18.15 -3.15 24.86
N ALA A 288 18.29 -2.88 23.56
CA ALA A 288 18.80 -3.85 22.58
C ALA A 288 20.32 -3.80 22.47
#